data_50d01936c753145aa8a308bee00a956d
#
_entry.id   50d01936c753145aa8a308bee00a956d
#
_cell.length_a   1.000
_cell.length_b   1.000
_cell.length_c   1.000
_cell.angle_alpha   90.00
_cell.angle_beta   90.00
_cell.angle_gamma   90.00
#
_symmetry.space_group_name_H-M   'P 1'
#
loop_
_entity.id
_entity.type
_entity.pdbx_description
1 polymer ?
#
loop_
_entity_poly.entity_id
_entity_poly.type
_entity_poly.pdbx_seq_one_letter_code
_entity_poly.pdbx_strand_id
1 'polypeptide(L)'
;MKVLIGKKVLWGKIKPANSVVKRFVGLLNTPVLDPDEGLLIWPCRQVHTFHMKYAIDVVFIDKQMRVLDIITLEPGKIGPTFKNANYVLEVTAGQGRLYGIRPADVLVLEDNVFAKK
;
A
#
# COMPACT_ATOMS: atom_id res chain seq x y z
N MET A 1 4.16 -10.95 -2.84
CA MET A 1 3.91 -10.74 -1.39
C MET A 1 2.42 -10.62 -1.16
N LYS A 2 1.93 -11.23 -0.11
CA LYS A 2 0.52 -11.15 0.30
C LYS A 2 0.36 -10.24 1.50
N VAL A 3 -0.78 -9.57 1.57
CA VAL A 3 -1.16 -8.76 2.74
C VAL A 3 -2.44 -9.34 3.30
N LEU A 4 -2.43 -9.64 4.59
CA LEU A 4 -3.51 -10.32 5.29
C LEU A 4 -3.95 -9.53 6.52
N ILE A 5 -5.20 -9.76 6.94
CA ILE A 5 -5.66 -9.50 8.30
C ILE A 5 -6.01 -10.86 8.91
N GLY A 6 -5.35 -11.21 10.01
CA GLY A 6 -5.46 -12.55 10.56
C GLY A 6 -5.03 -13.58 9.54
N LYS A 7 -5.93 -14.49 9.18
CA LYS A 7 -5.68 -15.52 8.17
C LYS A 7 -6.28 -15.19 6.80
N LYS A 8 -6.99 -14.05 6.70
CA LYS A 8 -7.66 -13.68 5.46
C LYS A 8 -6.72 -12.87 4.57
N VAL A 9 -6.47 -13.36 3.36
CA VAL A 9 -5.68 -12.64 2.36
C VAL A 9 -6.53 -11.52 1.77
N LEU A 10 -6.04 -10.28 1.87
CA LEU A 10 -6.68 -9.11 1.27
C LEU A 10 -6.14 -8.85 -0.13
N TRP A 11 -4.81 -8.84 -0.27
CA TRP A 11 -4.15 -8.67 -1.56
C TRP A 11 -3.08 -9.75 -1.72
N GLY A 12 -3.08 -10.39 -2.88
CA GLY A 12 -2.15 -11.49 -3.17
C GLY A 12 -0.94 -11.09 -3.98
N LYS A 13 -0.97 -9.92 -4.62
CA LYS A 13 0.07 -9.48 -5.56
C LYS A 13 0.61 -8.11 -5.21
N ILE A 14 1.22 -7.99 -4.05
CA ILE A 14 1.82 -6.74 -3.60
C ILE A 14 3.30 -6.76 -3.94
N LYS A 15 3.79 -5.72 -4.60
CA LYS A 15 5.20 -5.55 -4.92
C LYS A 15 5.90 -4.75 -3.82
N PRO A 16 7.03 -5.23 -3.31
CA PRO A 16 7.82 -4.45 -2.36
C PRO A 16 8.61 -3.36 -3.08
N ALA A 17 8.74 -2.19 -2.44
CA ALA A 17 9.49 -1.05 -2.96
C ALA A 17 10.30 -0.42 -1.84
N ASN A 18 11.42 -1.06 -1.48
CA ASN A 18 12.28 -0.61 -0.39
C ASN A 18 13.56 0.10 -0.86
N SER A 19 13.69 0.38 -2.15
CA SER A 19 14.80 1.16 -2.69
C SER A 19 14.31 2.50 -3.20
N VAL A 20 15.21 3.48 -3.29
CA VAL A 20 14.87 4.82 -3.80
C VAL A 20 14.31 4.73 -5.22
N VAL A 21 14.96 3.93 -6.08
CA VAL A 21 14.52 3.77 -7.47
C VAL A 21 13.14 3.14 -7.54
N LYS A 22 12.91 2.04 -6.82
CA LYS A 22 11.60 1.37 -6.81
C LYS A 22 10.50 2.27 -6.29
N ARG A 23 10.80 3.06 -5.26
CA ARG A 23 9.84 4.01 -4.69
C ARG A 23 9.51 5.14 -5.68
N PHE A 24 10.50 5.58 -6.43
CA PHE A 24 10.32 6.67 -7.39
C PHE A 24 9.46 6.25 -8.58
N VAL A 25 9.73 5.08 -9.17
CA VAL A 25 8.95 4.62 -10.32
C VAL A 25 7.59 4.08 -9.89
N GLY A 26 7.52 3.38 -8.75
CA GLY A 26 6.26 2.95 -8.15
C GLY A 26 5.21 2.48 -9.13
N LEU A 27 4.02 3.08 -9.06
CA LEU A 27 2.89 2.78 -9.94
C LEU A 27 2.84 3.66 -11.18
N LEU A 28 3.82 4.57 -11.39
CA LEU A 28 3.81 5.51 -12.52
C LEU A 28 3.72 4.81 -13.87
N ASN A 29 4.39 3.66 -14.00
CA ASN A 29 4.42 2.89 -15.25
C ASN A 29 3.35 1.82 -15.33
N THR A 30 2.44 1.78 -14.36
CA THR A 30 1.36 0.79 -14.34
C THR A 30 0.12 1.41 -14.97
N PRO A 31 -0.26 1.01 -16.20
CA PRO A 31 -1.39 1.63 -16.88
C PRO A 31 -2.73 1.30 -16.25
N VAL A 32 -2.84 0.13 -15.64
CA VAL A 32 -4.03 -0.35 -14.93
C VAL A 32 -3.55 -1.11 -13.71
N LEU A 33 -4.23 -0.94 -12.60
CA LEU A 33 -3.95 -1.66 -11.37
C LEU A 33 -5.09 -2.62 -11.07
N ASP A 34 -4.79 -3.93 -11.06
CA ASP A 34 -5.79 -4.94 -10.70
C ASP A 34 -6.18 -4.81 -9.24
N PRO A 35 -7.42 -5.19 -8.86
CA PRO A 35 -7.85 -5.12 -7.46
C PRO A 35 -6.96 -5.90 -6.49
N ASP A 36 -6.28 -6.94 -6.97
CA ASP A 36 -5.40 -7.79 -6.15
C ASP A 36 -3.94 -7.30 -6.11
N GLU A 37 -3.63 -6.26 -6.86
CA GLU A 37 -2.29 -5.71 -6.97
C GLU A 37 -2.10 -4.46 -6.12
N GLY A 38 -0.85 -4.17 -5.80
CA GLY A 38 -0.49 -2.95 -5.12
C GLY A 38 1.00 -2.85 -4.91
N LEU A 39 1.40 -1.82 -4.18
CA LEU A 39 2.78 -1.50 -3.90
C LEU A 39 2.94 -1.23 -2.42
N LEU A 40 3.88 -1.90 -1.77
CA LEU A 40 4.26 -1.64 -0.39
C LEU A 40 5.59 -0.90 -0.39
N ILE A 41 5.58 0.33 0.12
CA ILE A 41 6.74 1.25 0.12
C ILE A 41 7.22 1.42 1.55
N TRP A 42 8.53 1.26 1.77
CA TRP A 42 9.14 1.56 3.07
C TRP A 42 10.63 1.91 2.93
N PRO A 43 11.16 2.76 3.79
CA PRO A 43 10.45 3.62 4.73
C PRO A 43 9.69 4.72 3.99
N CYS A 44 8.49 5.04 4.44
CA CYS A 44 7.66 6.06 3.76
C CYS A 44 6.65 6.65 4.73
N ARG A 45 6.45 7.98 4.65
CA ARG A 45 5.51 8.72 5.50
C ARG A 45 4.52 9.56 4.72
N GLN A 46 4.76 9.72 3.43
CA GLN A 46 3.94 10.57 2.56
C GLN A 46 4.10 10.08 1.13
N VAL A 47 3.02 10.20 0.36
CA VAL A 47 3.04 9.87 -1.06
C VAL A 47 2.39 10.99 -1.87
N HIS A 48 2.67 11.01 -3.15
CA HIS A 48 1.98 11.86 -4.12
C HIS A 48 1.54 11.01 -5.31
N THR A 49 0.54 11.52 -6.02
CA THR A 49 -0.01 10.84 -7.20
C THR A 49 0.26 11.62 -8.48
N PHE A 50 1.34 12.42 -8.51
CA PHE A 50 1.74 13.15 -9.69
C PHE A 50 2.00 12.18 -10.85
N HIS A 51 1.46 12.50 -12.01
CA HIS A 51 1.57 11.71 -13.23
C HIS A 51 0.88 10.35 -13.21
N MET A 52 0.14 10.04 -12.16
CA MET A 52 -0.69 8.84 -12.13
C MET A 52 -1.97 9.05 -12.95
N LYS A 53 -2.48 7.95 -13.49
CA LYS A 53 -3.65 7.98 -14.38
C LYS A 53 -4.95 7.57 -13.69
N TYR A 54 -4.88 7.15 -12.42
CA TYR A 54 -6.04 6.66 -11.66
C TYR A 54 -5.87 6.99 -10.18
N ALA A 55 -6.99 7.03 -9.48
CA ALA A 55 -6.99 7.18 -8.02
C ALA A 55 -6.50 5.90 -7.35
N ILE A 56 -5.94 6.04 -6.16
CA ILE A 56 -5.49 4.92 -5.34
C ILE A 56 -5.99 5.09 -3.91
N ASP A 57 -6.13 3.97 -3.21
CA ASP A 57 -6.22 3.98 -1.76
C ASP A 57 -4.80 3.88 -1.19
N VAL A 58 -4.53 4.68 -0.19
CA VAL A 58 -3.22 4.76 0.46
C VAL A 58 -3.41 4.40 1.93
N VAL A 59 -2.77 3.32 2.35
CA VAL A 59 -2.83 2.83 3.73
C VAL A 59 -1.51 3.18 4.41
N PHE A 60 -1.57 4.01 5.45
CA PHE A 60 -0.40 4.38 6.25
C PHE A 60 -0.29 3.44 7.43
N ILE A 61 0.89 2.86 7.61
CA ILE A 61 1.12 1.73 8.52
C ILE A 61 2.36 2.03 9.37
N ASP A 62 2.29 1.79 10.67
CA ASP A 62 3.40 2.00 11.59
C ASP A 62 4.38 0.82 11.60
N LYS A 63 5.42 0.91 12.43
CA LYS A 63 6.45 -0.13 12.54
C LYS A 63 5.92 -1.45 13.09
N GLN A 64 4.81 -1.44 13.80
CA GLN A 64 4.17 -2.63 14.34
C GLN A 64 3.10 -3.19 13.40
N MET A 65 3.08 -2.73 12.16
CA MET A 65 2.11 -3.14 11.14
C MET A 65 0.68 -2.73 11.46
N ARG A 66 0.48 -1.73 12.30
CA ARG A 66 -0.85 -1.18 12.58
C ARG A 66 -1.19 -0.09 11.59
N VAL A 67 -2.41 -0.13 11.11
CA VAL A 67 -2.94 0.90 10.23
C VAL A 67 -3.13 2.20 11.02
N LEU A 68 -2.52 3.27 10.53
CA LEU A 68 -2.69 4.61 11.10
C LEU A 68 -3.89 5.30 10.49
N ASP A 69 -4.02 5.22 9.18
CA ASP A 69 -5.15 5.77 8.45
C ASP A 69 -5.16 5.22 7.03
N ILE A 70 -6.30 5.40 6.37
CA ILE A 70 -6.47 5.06 4.97
C ILE A 70 -7.19 6.20 4.27
N ILE A 71 -6.64 6.64 3.14
CA ILE A 71 -7.22 7.74 2.36
C ILE A 71 -7.25 7.36 0.89
N THR A 72 -8.15 7.99 0.14
CA THR A 72 -8.18 7.87 -1.31
C THR A 72 -7.57 9.14 -1.91
N LEU A 73 -6.59 8.98 -2.79
CA LEU A 73 -5.95 10.08 -3.51
C LEU A 73 -6.28 10.02 -4.99
N GLU A 74 -6.86 11.10 -5.50
CA GLU A 74 -7.03 11.30 -6.92
C GLU A 74 -5.67 11.58 -7.59
N PRO A 75 -5.54 11.43 -8.91
CA PRO A 75 -4.31 11.77 -9.61
C PRO A 75 -3.90 13.23 -9.39
N GLY A 76 -2.60 13.48 -9.33
CA GLY A 76 -2.06 14.84 -9.23
C GLY A 76 -2.12 15.47 -7.85
N LYS A 77 -2.20 14.67 -6.80
CA LYS A 77 -2.34 15.17 -5.42
C LYS A 77 -1.10 14.85 -4.57
N ILE A 78 -0.92 15.64 -3.53
CA ILE A 78 0.03 15.36 -2.46
C ILE A 78 -0.79 14.90 -1.26
N GLY A 79 -0.46 13.72 -0.71
CA GLY A 79 -1.11 13.21 0.48
C GLY A 79 -0.57 13.83 1.75
N PRO A 80 -1.24 13.60 2.87
CA PRO A 80 -0.75 14.05 4.17
C PRO A 80 0.51 13.30 4.59
N THR A 81 1.26 13.87 5.54
CA THR A 81 2.41 13.23 6.16
C THR A 81 1.97 12.59 7.47
N PHE A 82 2.29 11.30 7.65
CA PHE A 82 2.05 10.60 8.91
C PHE A 82 3.38 10.35 9.60
N LYS A 83 3.62 11.08 10.67
CA LYS A 83 4.90 11.06 11.39
C LYS A 83 5.31 9.65 11.83
N ASN A 84 4.35 8.83 12.25
CA ASN A 84 4.62 7.48 12.75
C ASN A 84 4.53 6.41 11.68
N ALA A 85 4.27 6.78 10.43
CA ALA A 85 4.24 5.80 9.35
C ALA A 85 5.65 5.28 9.06
N ASN A 86 5.73 4.00 8.78
CA ASN A 86 6.96 3.36 8.32
C ASN A 86 6.72 2.70 6.96
N TYR A 87 5.50 2.25 6.71
CA TYR A 87 5.10 1.64 5.45
C TYR A 87 3.91 2.40 4.88
N VAL A 88 3.86 2.44 3.56
CA VAL A 88 2.67 2.90 2.84
C VAL A 88 2.30 1.83 1.83
N LEU A 89 1.03 1.43 1.86
CA LEU A 89 0.48 0.46 0.92
C LEU A 89 -0.41 1.21 -0.06
N GLU A 90 -0.09 1.14 -1.35
CA GLU A 90 -0.88 1.74 -2.42
C GLU A 90 -1.64 0.64 -3.15
N VAL A 91 -2.95 0.75 -3.20
CA VAL A 91 -3.84 -0.24 -3.80
C VAL A 91 -4.92 0.46 -4.63
N THR A 92 -5.69 -0.31 -5.37
CA THR A 92 -6.81 0.23 -6.16
C THR A 92 -7.79 0.99 -5.26
N ALA A 93 -8.23 2.15 -5.73
CA ALA A 93 -9.18 2.97 -5.00
C ALA A 93 -10.45 2.18 -4.65
N GLY A 94 -10.92 2.34 -3.42
CA GLY A 94 -12.09 1.65 -2.90
C GLY A 94 -11.82 0.32 -2.23
N GLN A 95 -10.62 -0.27 -2.40
CA GLN A 95 -10.30 -1.58 -1.82
C GLN A 95 -10.22 -1.54 -0.30
N GLY A 96 -9.72 -0.46 0.26
CA GLY A 96 -9.68 -0.31 1.71
C GLY A 96 -11.06 -0.35 2.34
N ARG A 97 -12.03 0.34 1.71
CA ARG A 97 -13.42 0.32 2.17
C ARG A 97 -14.04 -1.05 1.98
N LEU A 98 -13.79 -1.68 0.84
CA LEU A 98 -14.31 -3.02 0.54
C LEU A 98 -13.89 -4.03 1.60
N TYR A 99 -12.64 -3.98 2.03
CA TYR A 99 -12.12 -4.89 3.05
C TYR A 99 -12.37 -4.40 4.48
N GLY A 100 -12.97 -3.24 4.66
CA GLY A 100 -13.27 -2.69 5.98
C GLY A 100 -12.05 -2.35 6.80
N ILE A 101 -10.96 -1.96 6.16
CA ILE A 101 -9.72 -1.59 6.85
C ILE A 101 -9.95 -0.30 7.63
N ARG A 102 -9.53 -0.29 8.90
CA ARG A 102 -9.68 0.84 9.81
C ARG A 102 -8.41 1.08 10.60
N PRO A 103 -8.23 2.30 11.13
CA PRO A 103 -7.13 2.56 12.07
C PRO A 103 -7.09 1.53 13.19
N ALA A 104 -5.90 1.16 13.60
CA ALA A 104 -5.57 0.15 14.59
C ALA A 104 -5.66 -1.30 14.11
N ASP A 105 -6.18 -1.56 12.92
CA ASP A 105 -6.08 -2.91 12.33
C ASP A 105 -4.60 -3.28 12.16
N VAL A 106 -4.28 -4.55 12.39
CA VAL A 106 -2.92 -5.08 12.23
C VAL A 106 -2.86 -5.90 10.95
N LEU A 107 -1.94 -5.50 10.06
CA LEU A 107 -1.72 -6.21 8.82
C LEU A 107 -0.59 -7.22 8.98
N VAL A 108 -0.68 -8.32 8.23
CA VAL A 108 0.35 -9.35 8.18
C VAL A 108 0.90 -9.39 6.77
N LEU A 109 2.22 -9.36 6.65
CA LEU A 109 2.90 -9.52 5.38
C LEU A 109 3.39 -10.95 5.26
N GLU A 110 3.09 -11.58 4.13
CA GLU A 110 3.53 -12.95 3.84
C GLU A 110 4.24 -12.95 2.49
N ASP A 111 5.52 -13.29 2.53
CA ASP A 111 6.32 -13.34 1.33
C ASP A 111 6.32 -14.75 0.77
N ASN A 112 5.82 -14.91 -0.45
CA ASN A 112 5.75 -16.20 -1.12
C ASN A 112 7.12 -16.86 -1.34
N VAL A 113 8.19 -16.08 -1.34
CA VAL A 113 9.54 -16.61 -1.51
C VAL A 113 9.88 -17.62 -0.40
N PHE A 114 9.42 -17.37 0.81
CA PHE A 114 9.69 -18.26 1.93
C PHE A 114 8.90 -19.56 1.89
N ALA A 115 7.76 -19.55 1.22
CA ALA A 115 6.92 -20.75 1.11
C ALA A 115 7.56 -21.85 0.25
N LYS A 116 8.57 -21.50 -0.54
CA LYS A 116 9.26 -22.44 -1.43
C LYS A 116 10.41 -23.17 -0.78
N LYS A 117 10.71 -22.85 0.44
CA LYS A 117 11.74 -23.52 1.21
C LYS A 117 11.13 -24.64 2.03
#